data_0f109ac5749f323fafb73f26a1855b38
#
_entry.id   0f109ac5749f323fafb73f26a1855b38
#
_cell.length_a   1.000
_cell.length_b   1.000
_cell.length_c   1.000
_cell.angle_alpha   90.00
_cell.angle_beta   90.00
_cell.angle_gamma   90.00
#
_symmetry.space_group_name_H-M   'P 1'
#
loop_
_entity.id
_entity.type
_entity.pdbx_description
1 polymer ?
#
loop_
_entity_poly.entity_id
_entity_poly.type
_entity_poly.pdbx_seq_one_letter_code
_entity_poly.pdbx_strand_id
1 'polypeptide(L)'
;MGAVPNRRRSRILVFLRELTNEKCAISFSESTVNSIIERSAGYPYFIQFFCREVFDVWIAKIQRGEVPSAPMKDIIRKLDADFFHGRWARATDRQRELLLVVSLLPNADTEFTVQEVVGSSQTALDKPFKPSHVSQMLSSLADSGLVYKNRHGKYSLAVPLLAEFILRQTTQETTLKAL
;
A
#
# COMPACT_ATOMS: atom_id res chain seq x y z
N MET A 1 10.19 -7.09 -3.55
CA MET A 1 9.45 -7.20 -2.29
C MET A 1 10.48 -7.37 -1.16
N GLY A 2 10.81 -6.29 -0.45
CA GLY A 2 11.82 -6.30 0.61
C GLY A 2 11.29 -6.99 1.86
N ALA A 3 11.96 -8.04 2.33
CA ALA A 3 11.57 -8.71 3.56
C ALA A 3 11.62 -7.74 4.75
N VAL A 4 10.56 -7.71 5.54
CA VAL A 4 10.53 -6.93 6.80
C VAL A 4 11.69 -7.34 7.69
N PRO A 5 12.56 -6.42 8.15
CA PRO A 5 13.71 -6.74 8.97
C PRO A 5 13.32 -7.54 10.21
N ASN A 6 14.07 -8.58 10.53
CA ASN A 6 13.76 -9.55 11.59
C ASN A 6 13.47 -8.89 12.97
N ARG A 7 14.16 -7.78 13.30
CA ARG A 7 13.90 -7.00 14.53
C ARG A 7 12.51 -6.32 14.54
N ARG A 8 12.00 -5.83 13.39
CA ARG A 8 10.66 -5.26 13.29
C ARG A 8 9.61 -6.34 13.43
N ARG A 9 9.83 -7.50 12.78
CA ARG A 9 8.94 -8.67 12.87
C ARG A 9 8.77 -9.15 14.32
N SER A 10 9.86 -9.24 15.08
CA SER A 10 9.82 -9.64 16.50
C SER A 10 9.03 -8.65 17.37
N ARG A 11 9.19 -7.34 17.15
CA ARG A 11 8.45 -6.30 17.89
C ARG A 11 6.95 -6.32 17.58
N ILE A 12 6.58 -6.56 16.33
CA ILE A 12 5.18 -6.68 15.92
C ILE A 12 4.55 -7.93 16.53
N LEU A 13 5.26 -9.06 16.54
CA LEU A 13 4.81 -10.30 17.19
C LEU A 13 4.57 -10.11 18.69
N VAL A 14 5.46 -9.40 19.39
CA VAL A 14 5.28 -9.04 20.81
C VAL A 14 4.05 -8.18 20.99
N PHE A 15 3.90 -7.12 20.21
CA PHE A 15 2.76 -6.21 20.27
C PHE A 15 1.43 -6.92 20.01
N LEU A 16 1.36 -7.80 19.01
CA LEU A 16 0.14 -8.56 18.71
C LEU A 16 -0.17 -9.59 19.81
N ARG A 17 0.84 -10.19 20.44
CA ARG A 17 0.65 -11.06 21.62
C ARG A 17 0.18 -10.27 22.84
N GLU A 18 0.71 -9.08 23.08
CA GLU A 18 0.27 -8.23 24.19
C GLU A 18 -1.17 -7.74 24.02
N LEU A 19 -1.61 -7.41 22.78
CA LEU A 19 -3.00 -7.05 22.49
C LEU A 19 -3.99 -8.20 22.72
N THR A 20 -3.53 -9.45 22.65
CA THR A 20 -4.35 -10.65 22.85
C THR A 20 -4.21 -11.23 24.27
N ASN A 21 -3.51 -10.51 25.19
CA ASN A 21 -3.15 -11.09 26.48
C ASN A 21 -4.32 -11.14 27.47
N GLU A 22 -4.49 -12.29 28.10
CA GLU A 22 -5.22 -12.69 29.32
C GLU A 22 -6.72 -12.34 29.45
N LYS A 23 -7.27 -11.39 28.71
CA LYS A 23 -8.69 -11.01 28.82
C LYS A 23 -9.54 -11.26 27.57
N CYS A 24 -8.94 -11.67 26.46
CA CYS A 24 -9.63 -11.93 25.21
C CYS A 24 -9.68 -13.43 24.91
N ALA A 25 -10.88 -13.97 24.72
CA ALA A 25 -11.10 -15.37 24.29
C ALA A 25 -10.63 -15.64 22.83
N ILE A 26 -10.11 -14.63 22.13
CA ILE A 26 -9.69 -14.69 20.73
C ILE A 26 -8.20 -14.39 20.65
N SER A 27 -7.43 -15.32 20.09
CA SER A 27 -6.02 -15.13 19.76
C SER A 27 -5.80 -15.26 18.25
N PHE A 28 -4.94 -14.43 17.68
CA PHE A 28 -4.52 -14.58 16.29
C PHE A 28 -3.64 -15.83 16.13
N SER A 29 -3.97 -16.69 15.16
CA SER A 29 -3.09 -17.78 14.78
C SER A 29 -1.79 -17.25 14.19
N GLU A 30 -0.71 -18.02 14.27
CA GLU A 30 0.59 -17.62 13.70
C GLU A 30 0.49 -17.33 12.19
N SER A 31 -0.32 -18.08 11.45
CA SER A 31 -0.57 -17.84 10.02
C SER A 31 -1.28 -16.51 9.76
N THR A 32 -2.25 -16.12 10.60
CA THR A 32 -2.92 -14.83 10.51
C THR A 32 -1.95 -13.69 10.82
N VAL A 33 -1.14 -13.83 11.87
CA VAL A 33 -0.12 -12.83 12.23
C VAL A 33 0.89 -12.64 11.10
N ASN A 34 1.40 -13.72 10.52
CA ASN A 34 2.32 -13.66 9.38
C ASN A 34 1.69 -12.97 8.17
N SER A 35 0.42 -13.28 7.86
CA SER A 35 -0.32 -12.63 6.79
C SER A 35 -0.50 -11.12 7.04
N ILE A 36 -0.79 -10.71 8.27
CA ILE A 36 -0.90 -9.28 8.63
C ILE A 36 0.45 -8.57 8.46
N ILE A 37 1.54 -9.16 8.94
CA ILE A 37 2.89 -8.58 8.82
C ILE A 37 3.27 -8.42 7.35
N GLU A 38 3.06 -9.45 6.54
CA GLU A 38 3.37 -9.45 5.12
C GLU A 38 2.54 -8.40 4.37
N ARG A 39 1.21 -8.41 4.59
CA ARG A 39 0.27 -7.50 3.91
C ARG A 39 0.39 -6.04 4.33
N SER A 40 0.82 -5.77 5.56
CA SER A 40 1.04 -4.40 6.05
C SER A 40 2.41 -3.84 5.68
N ALA A 41 3.29 -4.66 5.10
CA ALA A 41 4.70 -4.34 4.90
C ALA A 41 5.40 -3.82 6.17
N GLY A 42 4.89 -4.20 7.35
CA GLY A 42 5.39 -3.74 8.65
C GLY A 42 5.07 -2.28 8.99
N TYR A 43 4.17 -1.62 8.24
CA TYR A 43 3.77 -0.24 8.50
C TYR A 43 2.78 -0.18 9.67
N PRO A 44 3.05 0.59 10.77
CA PRO A 44 2.26 0.52 12.00
C PRO A 44 0.77 0.78 11.82
N TYR A 45 0.40 1.78 11.04
CA TYR A 45 -1.00 2.09 10.76
C TYR A 45 -1.71 0.93 10.05
N PHE A 46 -1.06 0.31 9.05
CA PHE A 46 -1.66 -0.82 8.33
C PHE A 46 -1.75 -2.07 9.19
N ILE A 47 -0.79 -2.29 10.09
CA ILE A 47 -0.87 -3.38 11.07
C ILE A 47 -2.12 -3.21 11.93
N GLN A 48 -2.32 -2.01 12.50
CA GLN A 48 -3.51 -1.72 13.33
C GLN A 48 -4.81 -1.87 12.52
N PHE A 49 -4.83 -1.37 11.28
CA PHE A 49 -5.97 -1.51 10.38
C PHE A 49 -6.30 -2.98 10.14
N PHE A 50 -5.32 -3.79 9.70
CA PHE A 50 -5.54 -5.22 9.44
C PHE A 50 -5.97 -5.99 10.70
N CYS A 51 -5.35 -5.71 11.84
CA CYS A 51 -5.72 -6.36 13.11
C CYS A 51 -7.17 -6.07 13.48
N ARG A 52 -7.59 -4.81 13.40
CA ARG A 52 -8.96 -4.40 13.68
C ARG A 52 -9.95 -5.08 12.74
N GLU A 53 -9.72 -5.01 11.43
CA GLU A 53 -10.65 -5.57 10.44
C GLU A 53 -10.77 -7.10 10.54
N VAL A 54 -9.65 -7.80 10.78
CA VAL A 54 -9.67 -9.26 11.04
C VAL A 54 -10.46 -9.58 12.31
N PHE A 55 -10.23 -8.81 13.37
CA PHE A 55 -10.92 -9.01 14.65
C PHE A 55 -12.43 -8.79 14.50
N ASP A 56 -12.85 -7.69 13.88
CA ASP A 56 -14.26 -7.36 13.66
C ASP A 56 -14.98 -8.45 12.83
N VAL A 57 -14.33 -8.94 11.77
CA VAL A 57 -14.87 -10.05 10.95
C VAL A 57 -14.98 -11.35 11.78
N TRP A 58 -14.00 -11.65 12.61
CA TRP A 58 -14.02 -12.85 13.44
C TRP A 58 -15.13 -12.82 14.48
N ILE A 59 -15.29 -11.69 15.17
CA ILE A 59 -16.40 -11.50 16.13
C ILE A 59 -17.74 -11.73 15.44
N ALA A 60 -17.96 -11.08 14.28
CA ALA A 60 -19.20 -11.23 13.55
C ALA A 60 -19.48 -12.68 13.08
N LYS A 61 -18.42 -13.43 12.72
CA LYS A 61 -18.55 -14.86 12.35
C LYS A 61 -18.83 -15.74 13.54
N ILE A 62 -18.14 -15.56 14.66
CA ILE A 62 -18.35 -16.32 15.90
C ILE A 62 -19.79 -16.11 16.39
N GLN A 63 -20.30 -14.88 16.37
CA GLN A 63 -21.69 -14.58 16.75
C GLN A 63 -22.72 -15.29 15.89
N ARG A 64 -22.38 -15.63 14.63
CA ARG A 64 -23.23 -16.40 13.71
C ARG A 64 -22.98 -17.91 13.76
N GLY A 65 -22.08 -18.39 14.62
CA GLY A 65 -21.66 -19.79 14.69
C GLY A 65 -20.83 -20.26 13.50
N GLU A 66 -20.22 -19.32 12.76
CA GLU A 66 -19.36 -19.61 11.61
C GLU A 66 -17.89 -19.77 12.04
N VAL A 67 -17.11 -20.51 11.25
CA VAL A 67 -15.66 -20.64 11.47
C VAL A 67 -14.96 -19.30 11.16
N PRO A 68 -14.16 -18.76 12.09
CA PRO A 68 -13.41 -17.53 11.86
C PRO A 68 -12.42 -17.69 10.70
N SER A 69 -12.48 -16.79 9.74
CA SER A 69 -11.51 -16.69 8.64
C SER A 69 -11.26 -15.22 8.30
N ALA A 70 -10.03 -14.89 7.88
CA ALA A 70 -9.67 -13.54 7.52
C ALA A 70 -9.85 -13.33 6.00
N PRO A 71 -10.88 -12.60 5.54
CA PRO A 71 -11.10 -12.33 4.12
C PRO A 71 -10.15 -11.20 3.65
N MET A 72 -8.87 -11.52 3.52
CA MET A 72 -7.82 -10.53 3.25
C MET A 72 -8.08 -9.70 1.99
N LYS A 73 -8.71 -10.26 0.95
CA LYS A 73 -9.07 -9.51 -0.26
C LYS A 73 -10.07 -8.38 0.03
N ASP A 74 -11.06 -8.64 0.90
CA ASP A 74 -12.07 -7.65 1.26
C ASP A 74 -11.49 -6.57 2.18
N ILE A 75 -10.61 -6.98 3.09
CA ILE A 75 -9.88 -6.06 3.96
C ILE A 75 -8.97 -5.13 3.15
N ILE A 76 -8.29 -5.65 2.11
CA ILE A 76 -7.47 -4.82 1.21
C ILE A 76 -8.37 -3.85 0.43
N ARG A 77 -9.52 -4.29 -0.10
CA ARG A 77 -10.47 -3.38 -0.78
C ARG A 77 -10.95 -2.26 0.14
N LYS A 78 -11.20 -2.58 1.41
CA LYS A 78 -11.57 -1.58 2.42
C LYS A 78 -10.42 -0.61 2.69
N LEU A 79 -9.18 -1.10 2.82
CA LEU A 79 -8.00 -0.23 2.95
C LEU A 79 -7.86 0.70 1.73
N ASP A 80 -8.05 0.17 0.53
CA ASP A 80 -8.01 0.95 -0.71
C ASP A 80 -9.05 2.09 -0.67
N ALA A 81 -10.29 1.78 -0.27
CA ALA A 81 -11.37 2.75 -0.16
C ALA A 81 -11.11 3.81 0.92
N ASP A 82 -10.76 3.38 2.12
CA ASP A 82 -10.69 4.25 3.29
C ASP A 82 -9.39 5.09 3.32
N PHE A 83 -8.30 4.56 2.76
CA PHE A 83 -6.98 5.19 2.86
C PHE A 83 -6.48 5.80 1.55
N PHE A 84 -6.59 5.09 0.42
CA PHE A 84 -5.94 5.50 -0.82
C PHE A 84 -6.85 6.29 -1.76
N HIS A 85 -8.13 5.93 -1.90
CA HIS A 85 -9.03 6.53 -2.89
C HIS A 85 -9.15 8.05 -2.79
N GLY A 86 -9.24 8.60 -1.57
CA GLY A 86 -9.35 10.04 -1.37
C GLY A 86 -8.11 10.81 -1.83
N ARG A 87 -6.92 10.22 -1.72
CA ARG A 87 -5.66 10.80 -2.22
C ARG A 87 -5.53 10.65 -3.73
N TRP A 88 -5.87 9.47 -4.24
CA TRP A 88 -5.88 9.17 -5.67
C TRP A 88 -6.82 10.10 -6.45
N ALA A 89 -8.01 10.36 -5.93
CA ALA A 89 -9.00 11.23 -6.56
C ALA A 89 -8.52 12.68 -6.78
N ARG A 90 -7.56 13.16 -5.97
CA ARG A 90 -6.98 14.51 -6.11
C ARG A 90 -5.89 14.58 -7.17
N ALA A 91 -5.31 13.46 -7.57
CA ALA A 91 -4.28 13.43 -8.59
C ALA A 91 -4.90 13.66 -9.97
N THR A 92 -4.27 14.53 -10.77
CA THR A 92 -4.64 14.72 -12.19
C THR A 92 -4.31 13.45 -12.98
N ASP A 93 -4.92 13.30 -14.17
CA ASP A 93 -4.67 12.13 -15.02
C ASP A 93 -3.18 11.98 -15.36
N ARG A 94 -2.50 13.10 -15.62
CA ARG A 94 -1.07 13.06 -15.90
C ARG A 94 -0.22 12.70 -14.68
N GLN A 95 -0.66 13.04 -13.47
CA GLN A 95 -0.04 12.59 -12.22
C GLN A 95 -0.31 11.11 -11.95
N ARG A 96 -1.49 10.60 -12.30
CA ARG A 96 -1.83 9.17 -12.21
C ARG A 96 -0.97 8.34 -13.15
N GLU A 97 -0.75 8.80 -14.39
CA GLU A 97 0.19 8.18 -15.33
C GLU A 97 1.63 8.17 -14.75
N LEU A 98 2.07 9.27 -14.15
CA LEU A 98 3.38 9.31 -13.48
C LEU A 98 3.47 8.30 -12.34
N LEU A 99 2.47 8.24 -11.48
CA LEU A 99 2.41 7.30 -10.37
C LEU A 99 2.40 5.84 -10.86
N LEU A 100 1.72 5.57 -11.98
CA LEU A 100 1.76 4.26 -12.62
C LEU A 100 3.18 3.91 -13.07
N VAL A 101 3.86 4.82 -13.77
CA VAL A 101 5.26 4.61 -14.21
C VAL A 101 6.17 4.38 -13.00
N VAL A 102 6.01 5.14 -11.93
CA VAL A 102 6.75 4.94 -10.66
C VAL A 102 6.47 3.55 -10.08
N SER A 103 5.21 3.11 -10.05
CA SER A 103 4.82 1.80 -9.50
C SER A 103 5.39 0.61 -10.28
N LEU A 104 5.81 0.82 -11.53
CA LEU A 104 6.48 -0.19 -12.36
C LEU A 104 7.99 -0.25 -12.14
N LEU A 105 8.57 0.71 -11.41
CA LEU A 105 10.00 0.70 -11.09
C LEU A 105 10.31 -0.42 -10.07
N PRO A 106 11.41 -1.15 -10.22
CA PRO A 106 11.79 -2.22 -9.29
C PRO A 106 12.10 -1.71 -7.88
N ASN A 107 12.40 -0.42 -7.75
CA ASN A 107 12.75 0.28 -6.51
C ASN A 107 11.68 1.29 -6.05
N ALA A 108 10.43 1.17 -6.52
CA ALA A 108 9.33 2.09 -6.21
C ALA A 108 9.11 2.30 -4.70
N ASP A 109 9.23 1.23 -3.92
CA ASP A 109 9.03 1.23 -2.45
C ASP A 109 10.27 1.72 -1.66
N THR A 110 11.39 1.98 -2.33
CA THR A 110 12.62 2.45 -1.68
C THR A 110 12.95 3.87 -2.13
N GLU A 111 13.92 4.02 -3.04
CA GLU A 111 14.26 5.34 -3.58
C GLU A 111 14.38 5.28 -5.09
N PHE A 112 13.79 6.26 -5.78
CA PHE A 112 13.90 6.47 -7.21
C PHE A 112 14.28 7.92 -7.54
N THR A 113 14.71 8.15 -8.77
CA THR A 113 15.12 9.46 -9.29
C THR A 113 14.22 9.91 -10.42
N VAL A 114 14.27 11.21 -10.74
CA VAL A 114 13.61 11.78 -11.93
C VAL A 114 14.05 11.06 -13.21
N GLN A 115 15.33 10.72 -13.34
CA GLN A 115 15.87 10.08 -14.55
C GLN A 115 15.34 8.64 -14.72
N GLU A 116 15.21 7.87 -13.64
CA GLU A 116 14.61 6.53 -13.69
C GLU A 116 13.15 6.59 -14.14
N VAL A 117 12.39 7.56 -13.64
CA VAL A 117 10.99 7.78 -14.06
C VAL A 117 10.91 8.19 -15.53
N VAL A 118 11.76 9.12 -15.99
CA VAL A 118 11.82 9.53 -17.40
C VAL A 118 12.16 8.34 -18.29
N GLY A 119 13.19 7.56 -17.93
CA GLY A 119 13.59 6.37 -18.69
C GLY A 119 12.47 5.33 -18.78
N SER A 120 11.83 5.01 -17.65
CA SER A 120 10.71 4.06 -17.62
C SER A 120 9.50 4.56 -18.42
N SER A 121 9.24 5.88 -18.44
CA SER A 121 8.13 6.45 -19.19
C SER A 121 8.27 6.27 -20.71
N GLN A 122 9.49 6.13 -21.23
CA GLN A 122 9.74 5.93 -22.67
C GLN A 122 9.20 4.59 -23.19
N THR A 123 9.15 3.59 -22.33
CA THR A 123 8.62 2.26 -22.69
C THR A 123 7.17 2.07 -22.25
N ALA A 124 6.72 2.80 -21.25
CA ALA A 124 5.40 2.61 -20.64
C ALA A 124 4.31 3.51 -21.23
N LEU A 125 4.65 4.63 -21.88
CA LEU A 125 3.69 5.64 -22.32
C LEU A 125 3.90 6.05 -23.78
N ASP A 126 2.80 6.29 -24.50
CA ASP A 126 2.84 6.89 -25.85
C ASP A 126 3.43 8.30 -25.85
N LYS A 127 3.24 9.05 -24.76
CA LYS A 127 3.79 10.39 -24.57
C LYS A 127 4.72 10.41 -23.35
N PRO A 128 6.01 10.12 -23.52
CA PRO A 128 6.97 10.09 -22.43
C PRO A 128 7.09 11.42 -21.68
N PHE A 129 7.55 11.37 -20.45
CA PHE A 129 7.75 12.55 -19.63
C PHE A 129 9.09 13.24 -19.92
N LYS A 130 9.09 14.58 -19.79
CA LYS A 130 10.32 15.38 -19.74
C LYS A 130 10.77 15.56 -18.28
N PRO A 131 12.09 15.66 -17.99
CA PRO A 131 12.62 15.79 -16.62
C PRO A 131 11.99 16.92 -15.80
N SER A 132 11.77 18.09 -16.42
CA SER A 132 11.14 19.25 -15.77
C SER A 132 9.71 18.96 -15.32
N HIS A 133 8.91 18.28 -16.16
CA HIS A 133 7.54 17.91 -15.84
C HIS A 133 7.51 16.88 -14.71
N VAL A 134 8.40 15.87 -14.73
CA VAL A 134 8.50 14.88 -13.66
C VAL A 134 8.82 15.56 -12.34
N SER A 135 9.82 16.46 -12.32
CA SER A 135 10.21 17.19 -11.11
C SER A 135 9.06 18.03 -10.54
N GLN A 136 8.31 18.73 -11.39
CA GLN A 136 7.16 19.53 -10.98
C GLN A 136 6.03 18.66 -10.41
N MET A 137 5.69 17.58 -11.10
CA MET A 137 4.64 16.65 -10.65
C MET A 137 5.01 15.93 -9.36
N LEU A 138 6.27 15.51 -9.20
CA LEU A 138 6.75 14.88 -7.95
C LEU A 138 6.69 15.85 -6.78
N SER A 139 6.98 17.15 -6.99
CA SER A 139 6.80 18.18 -5.95
C SER A 139 5.33 18.28 -5.53
N SER A 140 4.41 18.42 -6.48
CA SER A 140 2.96 18.48 -6.19
C SER A 140 2.43 17.21 -5.54
N LEU A 141 2.93 16.03 -5.94
CA LEU A 141 2.58 14.76 -5.33
C LEU A 141 3.14 14.59 -3.91
N ALA A 142 4.28 15.23 -3.62
CA ALA A 142 4.83 15.30 -2.27
C ALA A 142 3.95 16.17 -1.36
N ASP A 143 3.46 17.30 -1.84
CA ASP A 143 2.53 18.16 -1.10
C ASP A 143 1.20 17.45 -0.81
N SER A 144 0.77 16.55 -1.70
CA SER A 144 -0.45 15.73 -1.50
C SER A 144 -0.24 14.46 -0.69
N GLY A 145 0.99 14.17 -0.26
CA GLY A 145 1.32 13.00 0.56
C GLY A 145 1.27 11.65 -0.18
N LEU A 146 1.42 11.65 -1.51
CA LEU A 146 1.54 10.43 -2.32
C LEU A 146 2.99 10.04 -2.59
N VAL A 147 3.89 11.03 -2.59
CA VAL A 147 5.33 10.85 -2.76
C VAL A 147 6.06 11.48 -1.59
N TYR A 148 7.20 10.96 -1.21
CA TYR A 148 8.08 11.54 -0.22
C TYR A 148 9.41 11.92 -0.86
N LYS A 149 9.91 13.13 -0.56
CA LYS A 149 11.22 13.59 -0.98
C LYS A 149 12.22 13.26 0.12
N ASN A 150 13.00 12.22 -0.04
CA ASN A 150 13.94 11.73 0.98
C ASN A 150 15.14 12.66 1.13
N ARG A 151 15.76 13.03 0.00
CA ARG A 151 16.93 13.88 -0.10
C ARG A 151 17.01 14.49 -1.51
N HIS A 152 18.03 15.30 -1.77
CA HIS A 152 18.17 15.95 -3.07
C HIS A 152 18.14 14.93 -4.22
N GLY A 153 17.19 15.11 -5.12
CA GLY A 153 17.03 14.26 -6.31
C GLY A 153 16.51 12.83 -6.06
N LYS A 154 16.19 12.46 -4.81
CA LYS A 154 15.67 11.14 -4.42
C LYS A 154 14.26 11.23 -3.87
N TYR A 155 13.40 10.35 -4.36
CA TYR A 155 11.98 10.25 -4.00
C TYR A 155 11.62 8.81 -3.66
N SER A 156 10.54 8.62 -2.92
CA SER A 156 9.91 7.32 -2.70
C SER A 156 8.39 7.48 -2.69
N LEU A 157 7.65 6.41 -2.85
CA LEU A 157 6.23 6.42 -2.52
C LEU A 157 6.06 6.67 -1.03
N ALA A 158 5.04 7.46 -0.66
CA ALA A 158 4.91 7.96 0.71
C ALA A 158 4.59 6.87 1.74
N VAL A 159 3.93 5.81 1.30
CA VAL A 159 3.54 4.69 2.17
C VAL A 159 3.65 3.36 1.43
N PRO A 160 3.92 2.25 2.14
CA PRO A 160 3.87 0.92 1.58
C PRO A 160 2.47 0.62 0.97
N LEU A 161 2.38 -0.36 0.10
CA LEU A 161 1.17 -0.78 -0.60
C LEU A 161 0.60 0.25 -1.59
N LEU A 162 1.14 1.47 -1.67
CA LEU A 162 0.66 2.46 -2.62
C LEU A 162 0.91 2.03 -4.06
N ALA A 163 2.07 1.43 -4.37
CA ALA A 163 2.36 0.86 -5.69
C ALA A 163 1.32 -0.23 -6.06
N GLU A 164 1.05 -1.16 -5.16
CA GLU A 164 0.07 -2.22 -5.38
C GLU A 164 -1.34 -1.65 -5.59
N PHE A 165 -1.73 -0.63 -4.82
CA PHE A 165 -3.00 0.06 -4.99
C PHE A 165 -3.11 0.68 -6.39
N ILE A 166 -2.08 1.43 -6.83
CA ILE A 166 -2.05 2.10 -8.15
C ILE A 166 -2.21 1.07 -9.27
N LEU A 167 -1.48 -0.06 -9.20
CA LEU A 167 -1.57 -1.12 -10.20
C LEU A 167 -2.98 -1.75 -10.23
N ARG A 168 -3.64 -1.94 -9.09
CA ARG A 168 -5.03 -2.43 -9.03
C ARG A 168 -6.01 -1.45 -9.67
N GLN A 169 -5.86 -0.13 -9.40
CA GLN A 169 -6.72 0.90 -9.99
C GLN A 169 -6.61 0.93 -11.51
N THR A 170 -5.40 0.93 -12.03
CA THR A 170 -5.16 0.96 -13.48
C THR A 170 -5.74 -0.28 -14.19
N THR A 171 -5.62 -1.45 -13.57
CA THR A 171 -6.21 -2.68 -14.12
C THR A 171 -7.75 -2.59 -14.16
N GLN A 172 -8.38 -2.05 -13.13
CA GLN A 172 -9.83 -1.87 -13.07
C GLN A 172 -10.32 -0.85 -14.11
N GLU A 173 -9.64 0.30 -14.23
CA GLU A 173 -9.98 1.32 -15.22
C GLU A 173 -9.83 0.82 -16.66
N THR A 174 -8.81 0.00 -16.94
CA THR A 174 -8.61 -0.61 -18.26
C THR A 174 -9.72 -1.61 -18.57
N THR A 175 -10.11 -2.43 -17.61
CA THR A 175 -11.20 -3.40 -17.79
C THR A 175 -12.53 -2.72 -18.04
N LEU A 176 -12.84 -1.61 -17.35
CA LEU A 176 -14.07 -0.85 -17.54
C LEU A 176 -14.13 -0.12 -18.89
N LYS A 177 -12.98 0.28 -19.45
CA LYS A 177 -12.90 0.92 -20.79
C LYS A 177 -12.99 -0.09 -21.94
N ALA A 178 -12.81 -1.38 -21.67
CA ALA A 178 -12.86 -2.47 -22.65
C ALA A 178 -14.25 -3.11 -22.75
N LEU A 179 -15.19 -2.73 -21.90
CA LEU A 179 -16.62 -3.14 -21.92
C LEU A 179 -17.48 -2.09 -22.60
#